data_bfb23e9a3f7787da1e25a5452b70704a
#
_entry.id   bfb23e9a3f7787da1e25a5452b70704a
#
_cell.length_a   1.000
_cell.length_b   1.000
_cell.length_c   1.000
_cell.angle_alpha   90.00
_cell.angle_beta   90.00
_cell.angle_gamma   90.00
#
_symmetry.space_group_name_H-M   'P 1'
#
loop_
_entity.id
_entity.type
_entity.pdbx_description
1 polymer ?
#
loop_
_entity_poly.entity_id
_entity_poly.type
_entity_poly.pdbx_seq_one_letter_code
_entity_poly.pdbx_strand_id
1 'polypeptide(L)'
;YDIISEPLIIHNVGDEAYRVEMVRELLALVGLDPRFLNRYPHSFSGGQRQRIGIARALALKPDLLLCDEPVSALDVSVQAQILNLLKDLQQELGLTYIFVSHNLAVVDYIADVIAVMCAGRLVETAPRETLFKQPVHPYTKALLAAVPEPDPSRRLDLTSLMEGRTSDPAEWPLPFRVDADDTETEIGLIDLGDNHYVRADITASAEGLVS
;
A
#
# COMPACT_ATOMS: atom_id res chain seq x y z
N TYR A 1 -2.15 23.59 14.78
CA TYR A 1 -1.12 23.32 15.77
C TYR A 1 -1.41 22.04 16.54
N ASP A 2 -2.54 21.98 17.25
CA ASP A 2 -2.89 20.89 18.19
C ASP A 2 -2.78 19.50 17.56
N ILE A 3 -3.25 19.31 16.33
CA ILE A 3 -3.23 18.03 15.63
C ILE A 3 -1.79 17.53 15.37
N ILE A 4 -0.90 18.41 14.94
CA ILE A 4 0.49 18.02 14.59
C ILE A 4 1.34 17.90 15.85
N SER A 5 1.12 18.75 16.86
CA SER A 5 1.86 18.72 18.13
C SER A 5 1.42 17.61 19.09
N GLU A 6 0.23 17.02 18.91
CA GLU A 6 -0.32 15.99 19.80
C GLU A 6 0.67 14.83 20.10
N PRO A 7 1.34 14.21 19.09
CA PRO A 7 2.33 13.18 19.37
C PRO A 7 3.49 13.68 20.22
N LEU A 8 3.98 14.91 19.97
CA LEU A 8 5.05 15.51 20.74
C LEU A 8 4.64 15.75 22.20
N ILE A 9 3.38 16.14 22.44
CA ILE A 9 2.84 16.36 23.79
C ILE A 9 2.74 15.02 24.53
N ILE A 10 2.15 14.01 23.90
CA ILE A 10 1.94 12.67 24.50
C ILE A 10 3.28 12.04 24.90
N HIS A 11 4.31 12.19 24.05
CA HIS A 11 5.64 11.63 24.27
C HIS A 11 6.58 12.57 25.05
N ASN A 12 6.09 13.70 25.56
CA ASN A 12 6.86 14.71 26.32
C ASN A 12 8.12 15.20 25.58
N VAL A 13 8.03 15.37 24.25
CA VAL A 13 9.13 15.89 23.42
C VAL A 13 9.09 17.41 23.44
N GLY A 14 10.19 18.02 23.86
CA GLY A 14 10.40 19.47 23.87
C GLY A 14 9.44 20.25 24.78
N ASP A 15 9.69 21.53 24.90
CA ASP A 15 8.78 22.50 25.52
C ASP A 15 7.81 23.09 24.47
N GLU A 16 6.98 24.03 24.88
CA GLU A 16 5.98 24.65 23.98
C GLU A 16 6.65 25.41 22.83
N ALA A 17 7.75 26.13 23.08
CA ALA A 17 8.45 26.89 22.05
C ALA A 17 9.08 25.97 21.00
N TYR A 18 9.68 24.87 21.43
CA TYR A 18 10.21 23.82 20.55
C TYR A 18 9.11 23.20 19.69
N ARG A 19 7.95 22.87 20.28
CA ARG A 19 6.81 22.25 19.55
C ARG A 19 6.24 23.18 18.50
N VAL A 20 6.12 24.47 18.80
CA VAL A 20 5.66 25.48 17.83
C VAL A 20 6.60 25.53 16.63
N GLU A 21 7.91 25.56 16.85
CA GLU A 21 8.87 25.60 15.74
C GLU A 21 8.87 24.31 14.94
N MET A 22 8.85 23.16 15.59
CA MET A 22 8.75 21.85 14.95
C MET A 22 7.49 21.75 14.07
N VAL A 23 6.35 22.22 14.54
CA VAL A 23 5.10 22.21 13.74
C VAL A 23 5.22 23.13 12.52
N ARG A 24 5.91 24.28 12.62
CA ARG A 24 6.17 25.15 11.45
C ARG A 24 7.07 24.47 10.42
N GLU A 25 8.12 23.80 10.87
CA GLU A 25 9.01 23.01 10.01
C GLU A 25 8.24 21.89 9.31
N LEU A 26 7.43 21.13 10.04
CA LEU A 26 6.62 20.06 9.50
C LEU A 26 5.58 20.55 8.48
N LEU A 27 4.93 21.70 8.73
CA LEU A 27 4.03 22.31 7.75
C LEU A 27 4.78 22.68 6.46
N ALA A 28 5.94 23.30 6.57
CA ALA A 28 6.77 23.64 5.42
C ALA A 28 7.22 22.38 4.66
N LEU A 29 7.64 21.35 5.38
CA LEU A 29 8.09 20.06 4.81
C LEU A 29 7.00 19.39 3.97
N VAL A 30 5.74 19.47 4.37
CA VAL A 30 4.62 18.92 3.59
C VAL A 30 4.04 19.92 2.57
N GLY A 31 4.71 21.06 2.34
CA GLY A 31 4.30 22.08 1.37
C GLY A 31 3.06 22.89 1.78
N LEU A 32 2.85 23.08 3.09
CA LEU A 32 1.84 23.95 3.64
C LEU A 32 2.46 25.23 4.21
N ASP A 33 1.77 26.36 4.07
CA ASP A 33 2.23 27.61 4.64
C ASP A 33 2.23 27.57 6.18
N PRO A 34 3.38 27.81 6.85
CA PRO A 34 3.45 27.83 8.32
C PRO A 34 2.49 28.80 8.99
N ARG A 35 1.99 29.84 8.28
CA ARG A 35 0.96 30.76 8.77
C ARG A 35 -0.38 30.07 9.04
N PHE A 36 -0.59 28.85 8.52
CA PHE A 36 -1.79 28.07 8.75
C PHE A 36 -1.84 27.37 10.13
N LEU A 37 -0.81 27.56 10.96
CA LEU A 37 -0.67 26.95 12.28
C LEU A 37 -1.96 27.00 13.14
N ASN A 38 -2.67 28.14 13.10
CA ASN A 38 -3.88 28.37 13.89
C ASN A 38 -5.20 28.14 13.11
N ARG A 39 -5.13 27.56 11.90
CA ARG A 39 -6.34 27.26 11.12
C ARG A 39 -7.01 25.97 11.59
N TYR A 40 -8.33 25.99 11.57
CA TYR A 40 -9.13 24.80 11.88
C TYR A 40 -9.20 23.81 10.70
N PRO A 41 -9.30 22.49 10.97
CA PRO A 41 -9.30 21.44 9.93
C PRO A 41 -10.37 21.63 8.84
N HIS A 42 -11.53 22.14 9.19
CA HIS A 42 -12.62 22.38 8.24
C HIS A 42 -12.32 23.46 7.18
N SER A 43 -11.30 24.31 7.43
CA SER A 43 -10.86 25.36 6.51
C SER A 43 -9.87 24.86 5.45
N PHE A 44 -9.52 23.55 5.47
CA PHE A 44 -8.57 22.95 4.55
C PHE A 44 -9.26 22.05 3.53
N SER A 45 -8.70 21.99 2.30
CA SER A 45 -9.09 21.00 1.29
C SER A 45 -8.75 19.58 1.72
N GLY A 46 -9.28 18.55 1.03
CA GLY A 46 -8.96 17.15 1.28
C GLY A 46 -7.46 16.87 1.23
N GLY A 47 -6.78 17.32 0.18
CA GLY A 47 -5.34 17.16 0.03
C GLY A 47 -4.51 17.90 1.07
N GLN A 48 -4.96 19.08 1.51
CA GLN A 48 -4.31 19.81 2.61
C GLN A 48 -4.48 19.07 3.95
N ARG A 49 -5.66 18.50 4.22
CA ARG A 49 -5.87 17.65 5.41
C ARG A 49 -4.99 16.41 5.40
N GLN A 50 -4.81 15.80 4.23
CA GLN A 50 -3.90 14.66 4.08
C GLN A 50 -2.45 15.05 4.39
N ARG A 51 -1.97 16.21 3.90
CA ARG A 51 -0.64 16.75 4.23
C ARG A 51 -0.47 17.01 5.72
N ILE A 52 -1.51 17.49 6.42
CA ILE A 52 -1.51 17.63 7.88
C ILE A 52 -1.38 16.27 8.58
N GLY A 53 -2.09 15.24 8.09
CA GLY A 53 -1.96 13.86 8.58
C GLY A 53 -0.53 13.31 8.43
N ILE A 54 0.10 13.56 7.29
CA ILE A 54 1.50 13.19 7.04
C ILE A 54 2.44 13.96 8.00
N ALA A 55 2.27 15.27 8.14
CA ALA A 55 3.07 16.08 9.07
C ALA A 55 2.96 15.58 10.52
N ARG A 56 1.75 15.21 10.97
CA ARG A 56 1.52 14.61 12.29
C ARG A 56 2.28 13.30 12.46
N ALA A 57 2.23 12.42 11.45
CA ALA A 57 2.91 11.12 11.48
C ALA A 57 4.44 11.27 11.53
N LEU A 58 4.99 12.33 10.94
CA LEU A 58 6.41 12.63 10.93
C LEU A 58 6.91 13.33 12.21
N ALA A 59 6.01 13.80 13.10
CA ALA A 59 6.38 14.61 14.26
C ALA A 59 7.40 13.95 15.19
N LEU A 60 7.34 12.62 15.33
CA LEU A 60 8.28 11.84 16.15
C LEU A 60 9.49 11.30 15.37
N LYS A 61 9.72 11.76 14.13
CA LYS A 61 10.82 11.33 13.26
C LYS A 61 10.93 9.80 13.17
N PRO A 62 9.88 9.10 12.70
CA PRO A 62 9.87 7.65 12.61
C PRO A 62 10.80 7.16 11.49
N ASP A 63 11.33 5.94 11.62
CA ASP A 63 12.02 5.22 10.55
C ASP A 63 11.05 4.51 9.60
N LEU A 64 9.86 4.15 10.12
CA LEU A 64 8.80 3.42 9.41
C LEU A 64 7.49 4.18 9.47
N LEU A 65 6.85 4.38 8.32
CA LEU A 65 5.53 5.00 8.21
C LEU A 65 4.51 4.01 7.62
N LEU A 66 3.43 3.76 8.35
CA LEU A 66 2.29 2.98 7.87
C LEU A 66 1.29 3.90 7.19
N CYS A 67 1.09 3.70 5.89
CA CYS A 67 0.16 4.46 5.05
C CYS A 67 -1.02 3.57 4.67
N ASP A 68 -2.13 3.68 5.42
CA ASP A 68 -3.35 2.92 5.15
C ASP A 68 -4.29 3.74 4.28
N GLU A 69 -4.42 3.36 3.01
CA GLU A 69 -5.22 4.03 1.97
C GLU A 69 -5.04 5.57 1.91
N PRO A 70 -3.81 6.10 1.91
CA PRO A 70 -3.57 7.53 2.16
C PRO A 70 -4.10 8.45 1.05
N VAL A 71 -4.55 7.91 -0.07
CA VAL A 71 -5.02 8.70 -1.24
C VAL A 71 -6.41 8.30 -1.75
N SER A 72 -7.08 7.33 -1.12
CA SER A 72 -8.34 6.73 -1.62
C SER A 72 -9.50 7.74 -1.72
N ALA A 73 -9.55 8.74 -0.84
CA ALA A 73 -10.62 9.74 -0.78
C ALA A 73 -10.30 11.04 -1.57
N LEU A 74 -9.24 11.05 -2.39
CA LEU A 74 -8.77 12.22 -3.10
C LEU A 74 -9.04 12.10 -4.61
N ASP A 75 -9.22 13.23 -5.30
CA ASP A 75 -9.23 13.25 -6.76
C ASP A 75 -7.85 12.91 -7.35
N VAL A 76 -7.84 12.44 -8.61
CA VAL A 76 -6.63 11.91 -9.28
C VAL A 76 -5.47 12.91 -9.28
N SER A 77 -5.75 14.20 -9.45
CA SER A 77 -4.71 15.23 -9.50
C SER A 77 -4.07 15.46 -8.12
N VAL A 78 -4.87 15.44 -7.08
CA VAL A 78 -4.40 15.56 -5.69
C VAL A 78 -3.72 14.28 -5.22
N GLN A 79 -4.21 13.09 -5.64
CA GLN A 79 -3.52 11.81 -5.41
C GLN A 79 -2.07 11.87 -5.91
N ALA A 80 -1.87 12.29 -7.16
CA ALA A 80 -0.52 12.40 -7.73
C ALA A 80 0.39 13.34 -6.92
N GLN A 81 -0.14 14.46 -6.43
CA GLN A 81 0.61 15.38 -5.59
C GLN A 81 1.02 14.78 -4.24
N ILE A 82 0.13 13.99 -3.60
CA ILE A 82 0.44 13.32 -2.33
C ILE A 82 1.44 12.19 -2.54
N LEU A 83 1.32 11.41 -3.61
CA LEU A 83 2.26 10.33 -3.93
C LEU A 83 3.67 10.88 -4.22
N ASN A 84 3.78 12.00 -4.96
CA ASN A 84 5.05 12.66 -5.18
C ASN A 84 5.64 13.17 -3.86
N LEU A 85 4.84 13.82 -3.02
CA LEU A 85 5.28 14.25 -1.70
C LEU A 85 5.81 13.09 -0.86
N LEU A 86 5.13 11.93 -0.85
CA LEU A 86 5.60 10.77 -0.10
C LEU A 86 6.93 10.23 -0.64
N LYS A 87 7.13 10.22 -1.98
CA LYS A 87 8.42 9.85 -2.57
C LYS A 87 9.55 10.82 -2.21
N ASP A 88 9.27 12.13 -2.27
CA ASP A 88 10.26 13.15 -1.91
C ASP A 88 10.66 12.98 -0.44
N LEU A 89 9.68 12.81 0.47
CA LEU A 89 9.92 12.57 1.89
C LEU A 89 10.69 11.27 2.15
N GLN A 90 10.40 10.20 1.40
CA GLN A 90 11.13 8.94 1.49
C GLN A 90 12.62 9.14 1.19
N GLN A 91 12.93 9.86 0.11
CA GLN A 91 14.31 10.14 -0.30
C GLN A 91 15.03 11.09 0.65
N GLU A 92 14.34 12.15 1.08
CA GLU A 92 14.94 13.19 1.92
C GLU A 92 15.20 12.71 3.35
N LEU A 93 14.26 11.93 3.92
CA LEU A 93 14.30 11.48 5.32
C LEU A 93 14.75 10.03 5.49
N GLY A 94 14.96 9.27 4.40
CA GLY A 94 15.33 7.86 4.47
C GLY A 94 14.23 6.95 5.02
N LEU A 95 12.95 7.28 4.80
CA LEU A 95 11.81 6.57 5.38
C LEU A 95 11.56 5.23 4.71
N THR A 96 11.15 4.26 5.52
CA THR A 96 10.53 3.02 5.03
C THR A 96 9.02 3.15 5.08
N TYR A 97 8.31 2.70 4.03
CA TYR A 97 6.85 2.69 4.00
C TYR A 97 6.28 1.29 3.99
N ILE A 98 5.23 1.07 4.79
CA ILE A 98 4.22 0.03 4.54
C ILE A 98 3.01 0.75 3.96
N PHE A 99 2.73 0.51 2.68
CA PHE A 99 1.68 1.22 1.94
C PHE A 99 0.54 0.27 1.59
N VAL A 100 -0.65 0.51 2.15
CA VAL A 100 -1.85 -0.27 1.85
C VAL A 100 -2.71 0.48 0.85
N SER A 101 -3.08 -0.17 -0.24
CA SER A 101 -3.98 0.38 -1.25
C SER A 101 -4.69 -0.72 -2.03
N HIS A 102 -5.92 -0.45 -2.45
CA HIS A 102 -6.67 -1.29 -3.39
C HIS A 102 -6.48 -0.82 -4.85
N ASN A 103 -5.80 0.30 -5.08
CA ASN A 103 -5.56 0.84 -6.42
C ASN A 103 -4.18 0.40 -6.93
N LEU A 104 -4.17 -0.53 -7.88
CA LEU A 104 -2.95 -1.11 -8.45
C LEU A 104 -2.06 -0.08 -9.16
N ALA A 105 -2.63 0.95 -9.78
CA ALA A 105 -1.84 2.02 -10.40
C ALA A 105 -1.07 2.84 -9.35
N VAL A 106 -1.64 3.03 -8.16
CA VAL A 106 -0.97 3.67 -7.03
C VAL A 106 0.16 2.78 -6.50
N VAL A 107 -0.11 1.48 -6.36
CA VAL A 107 0.88 0.49 -5.90
C VAL A 107 2.05 0.41 -6.89
N ASP A 108 1.77 0.33 -8.20
CA ASP A 108 2.79 0.31 -9.25
C ASP A 108 3.67 1.56 -9.21
N TYR A 109 3.10 2.71 -8.87
CA TYR A 109 3.85 3.96 -8.79
C TYR A 109 4.79 4.06 -7.59
N ILE A 110 4.39 3.55 -6.40
CA ILE A 110 5.10 3.82 -5.14
C ILE A 110 5.91 2.64 -4.60
N ALA A 111 5.51 1.39 -4.90
CA ALA A 111 6.08 0.21 -4.26
C ALA A 111 7.38 -0.27 -4.92
N ASP A 112 8.31 -0.76 -4.10
CA ASP A 112 9.48 -1.53 -4.54
C ASP A 112 9.18 -3.04 -4.49
N VAL A 113 8.51 -3.48 -3.42
CA VAL A 113 8.06 -4.87 -3.21
C VAL A 113 6.55 -4.84 -2.94
N ILE A 114 5.83 -5.79 -3.49
CA ILE A 114 4.38 -5.89 -3.34
C ILE A 114 4.03 -7.19 -2.63
N ALA A 115 3.15 -7.09 -1.64
CA ALA A 115 2.55 -8.20 -0.93
C ALA A 115 1.04 -8.24 -1.23
N VAL A 116 0.58 -9.29 -1.90
CA VAL A 116 -0.85 -9.48 -2.23
C VAL A 116 -1.52 -10.29 -1.12
N MET A 117 -2.61 -9.76 -0.60
CA MET A 117 -3.40 -10.42 0.44
C MET A 117 -4.81 -10.75 -0.05
N CYS A 118 -5.29 -11.94 0.30
CA CYS A 118 -6.66 -12.37 0.06
C CYS A 118 -7.19 -13.11 1.28
N ALA A 119 -8.42 -12.80 1.70
CA ALA A 119 -9.08 -13.44 2.85
C ALA A 119 -8.19 -13.50 4.12
N GLY A 120 -7.47 -12.41 4.43
CA GLY A 120 -6.58 -12.30 5.59
C GLY A 120 -5.27 -13.07 5.48
N ARG A 121 -4.93 -13.62 4.31
CA ARG A 121 -3.71 -14.40 4.06
C ARG A 121 -2.83 -13.71 3.02
N LEU A 122 -1.51 -13.77 3.23
CA LEU A 122 -0.54 -13.41 2.21
C LEU A 122 -0.52 -14.51 1.15
N VAL A 123 -0.85 -14.16 -0.09
CA VAL A 123 -0.94 -15.13 -1.20
C VAL A 123 0.28 -15.08 -2.12
N GLU A 124 0.82 -13.90 -2.36
CA GLU A 124 2.02 -13.72 -3.18
C GLU A 124 2.78 -12.47 -2.74
N THR A 125 4.10 -12.51 -2.76
CA THR A 125 4.95 -11.34 -2.58
C THR A 125 6.14 -11.40 -3.52
N ALA A 126 6.42 -10.29 -4.19
CA ALA A 126 7.51 -10.19 -5.15
C ALA A 126 7.97 -8.75 -5.33
N PRO A 127 9.16 -8.51 -5.89
CA PRO A 127 9.53 -7.21 -6.45
C PRO A 127 8.44 -6.73 -7.42
N ARG A 128 8.16 -5.43 -7.41
CA ARG A 128 7.11 -4.80 -8.22
C ARG A 128 7.12 -5.27 -9.67
N GLU A 129 8.27 -5.19 -10.33
CA GLU A 129 8.38 -5.58 -11.76
C GLU A 129 8.06 -7.05 -12.00
N THR A 130 8.48 -7.93 -11.10
CA THR A 130 8.22 -9.38 -11.20
C THR A 130 6.73 -9.65 -11.05
N LEU A 131 6.09 -9.06 -10.04
CA LEU A 131 4.66 -9.28 -9.78
C LEU A 131 3.78 -8.85 -10.95
N PHE A 132 4.07 -7.68 -11.56
CA PHE A 132 3.29 -7.19 -12.69
C PHE A 132 3.55 -7.96 -14.00
N LYS A 133 4.77 -8.49 -14.20
CA LYS A 133 5.12 -9.20 -15.44
C LYS A 133 4.83 -10.69 -15.39
N GLN A 134 4.99 -11.30 -14.21
CA GLN A 134 4.96 -12.75 -14.01
C GLN A 134 4.25 -13.13 -12.70
N PRO A 135 2.96 -12.74 -12.54
CA PRO A 135 2.18 -13.18 -11.40
C PRO A 135 1.99 -14.69 -11.44
N VAL A 136 2.08 -15.37 -10.30
CA VAL A 136 1.98 -16.82 -10.21
C VAL A 136 0.64 -17.24 -9.58
N HIS A 137 0.27 -16.62 -8.45
CA HIS A 137 -0.95 -16.97 -7.75
C HIS A 137 -2.20 -16.62 -8.57
N PRO A 138 -3.21 -17.51 -8.67
CA PRO A 138 -4.41 -17.28 -9.48
C PRO A 138 -5.16 -16.00 -9.08
N TYR A 139 -5.24 -15.69 -7.78
CA TYR A 139 -5.84 -14.45 -7.30
C TYR A 139 -5.06 -13.21 -7.79
N THR A 140 -3.73 -13.22 -7.76
CA THR A 140 -2.91 -12.12 -8.27
C THR A 140 -3.11 -11.93 -9.76
N LYS A 141 -3.13 -13.03 -10.53
CA LYS A 141 -3.42 -13.00 -11.99
C LYS A 141 -4.77 -12.35 -12.27
N ALA A 142 -5.82 -12.76 -11.55
CA ALA A 142 -7.15 -12.19 -11.70
C ALA A 142 -7.22 -10.71 -11.29
N LEU A 143 -6.56 -10.35 -10.16
CA LEU A 143 -6.50 -8.97 -9.69
C LEU A 143 -5.84 -8.03 -10.72
N LEU A 144 -4.74 -8.47 -11.33
CA LEU A 144 -4.04 -7.71 -12.38
C LEU A 144 -4.84 -7.65 -13.68
N ALA A 145 -5.50 -8.74 -14.08
CA ALA A 145 -6.36 -8.77 -15.26
C ALA A 145 -7.60 -7.84 -15.14
N ALA A 146 -8.00 -7.52 -13.91
CA ALA A 146 -9.10 -6.60 -13.64
C ALA A 146 -8.74 -5.12 -13.85
N VAL A 147 -7.46 -4.79 -13.98
CA VAL A 147 -7.02 -3.40 -14.24
C VAL A 147 -7.33 -3.04 -15.69
N PRO A 148 -8.12 -1.98 -15.94
CA PRO A 148 -8.39 -1.53 -17.29
C PRO A 148 -7.09 -1.07 -17.97
N GLU A 149 -6.69 -1.76 -19.02
CA GLU A 149 -5.64 -1.22 -19.89
C GLU A 149 -6.23 -0.07 -20.74
N PRO A 150 -5.46 0.99 -20.99
CA PRO A 150 -5.91 2.12 -21.81
C PRO A 150 -6.03 1.78 -23.32
N ASP A 151 -6.02 0.50 -23.69
CA ASP A 151 -6.20 0.01 -25.05
C ASP A 151 -7.68 -0.31 -25.33
N PRO A 152 -8.36 0.52 -26.17
CA PRO A 152 -9.78 0.30 -26.50
C PRO A 152 -10.05 -1.01 -27.25
N SER A 153 -9.03 -1.68 -27.81
CA SER A 153 -9.15 -2.97 -28.50
C SER A 153 -9.21 -4.17 -27.55
N ARG A 154 -8.71 -4.02 -26.33
CA ARG A 154 -8.80 -5.02 -25.26
C ARG A 154 -10.07 -4.82 -24.45
N ARG A 155 -11.06 -5.66 -24.69
CA ARG A 155 -12.25 -5.70 -23.85
C ARG A 155 -11.92 -6.39 -22.53
N LEU A 156 -12.27 -5.72 -21.42
CA LEU A 156 -12.29 -6.38 -20.11
C LEU A 156 -13.16 -7.62 -20.18
N ASP A 157 -12.59 -8.77 -19.83
CA ASP A 157 -13.37 -9.98 -19.63
C ASP A 157 -14.06 -9.89 -18.25
N LEU A 158 -15.22 -9.25 -18.25
CA LEU A 158 -16.03 -9.10 -17.05
C LEU A 158 -16.55 -10.44 -16.52
N THR A 159 -16.55 -11.50 -17.34
CA THR A 159 -17.05 -12.82 -16.95
C THR A 159 -16.14 -13.43 -15.89
N SER A 160 -14.84 -13.35 -16.07
CA SER A 160 -13.85 -13.82 -15.08
C SER A 160 -13.88 -13.01 -13.78
N LEU A 161 -14.23 -11.72 -13.86
CA LEU A 161 -14.37 -10.83 -12.70
C LEU A 161 -15.69 -11.05 -11.93
N MET A 162 -16.78 -11.37 -12.65
CA MET A 162 -18.12 -11.56 -12.06
C MET A 162 -18.30 -12.94 -11.42
N GLU A 163 -17.49 -13.92 -11.76
CA GLU A 163 -17.63 -15.29 -11.23
C GLU A 163 -17.29 -15.38 -9.72
N GLY A 164 -16.73 -14.33 -9.11
CA GLY A 164 -16.44 -14.28 -7.65
C GLY A 164 -15.48 -15.37 -7.14
N ARG A 165 -15.19 -16.36 -7.97
CA ARG A 165 -14.45 -17.58 -7.65
C ARG A 165 -13.00 -17.32 -7.28
N THR A 166 -12.39 -16.29 -7.88
CA THR A 166 -10.97 -15.98 -7.62
C THR A 166 -10.70 -15.42 -6.23
N SER A 167 -11.72 -14.90 -5.54
CA SER A 167 -11.59 -14.37 -4.16
C SER A 167 -11.88 -15.44 -3.09
N ASP A 168 -12.45 -16.59 -3.46
CA ASP A 168 -12.71 -17.71 -2.55
C ASP A 168 -11.53 -18.70 -2.60
N PRO A 169 -10.77 -18.88 -1.49
CA PRO A 169 -9.66 -19.81 -1.43
C PRO A 169 -10.02 -21.28 -1.72
N ALA A 170 -11.28 -21.68 -1.49
CA ALA A 170 -11.75 -23.03 -1.75
C ALA A 170 -11.95 -23.31 -3.25
N GLU A 171 -12.08 -22.27 -4.08
CA GLU A 171 -12.28 -22.40 -5.53
C GLU A 171 -10.99 -22.25 -6.34
N TRP A 172 -9.85 -22.00 -5.70
CA TRP A 172 -8.59 -21.89 -6.41
C TRP A 172 -8.15 -23.24 -7.00
N PRO A 173 -7.44 -23.26 -8.14
CA PRO A 173 -6.91 -24.49 -8.70
C PRO A 173 -5.81 -25.05 -7.77
N LEU A 174 -5.61 -26.37 -7.80
CA LEU A 174 -4.43 -26.97 -7.19
C LEU A 174 -3.17 -26.42 -7.88
N PRO A 175 -2.09 -26.16 -7.15
CA PRO A 175 -1.85 -26.43 -5.73
C PRO A 175 -2.16 -25.24 -4.78
N PHE A 176 -2.92 -24.24 -5.19
CA PHE A 176 -3.20 -23.01 -4.41
C PHE A 176 -4.41 -23.15 -3.48
N ARG A 177 -5.25 -24.13 -3.72
CA ARG A 177 -6.52 -24.36 -3.02
C ARG A 177 -6.30 -24.67 -1.55
N VAL A 178 -7.17 -24.08 -0.71
CA VAL A 178 -7.24 -24.34 0.72
C VAL A 178 -8.57 -24.96 1.04
N ASP A 179 -8.61 -26.27 1.17
CA ASP A 179 -9.82 -26.96 1.63
C ASP A 179 -9.94 -26.87 3.16
N ALA A 180 -11.10 -26.46 3.65
CA ALA A 180 -11.35 -26.30 5.08
C ALA A 180 -11.27 -27.62 5.86
N ASP A 181 -11.51 -28.74 5.17
CA ASP A 181 -11.55 -30.08 5.76
C ASP A 181 -10.28 -30.90 5.49
N ASP A 182 -9.34 -30.40 4.68
CA ASP A 182 -8.10 -31.11 4.36
C ASP A 182 -7.02 -30.80 5.42
N THR A 183 -6.77 -31.78 6.28
CA THR A 183 -5.73 -31.71 7.31
C THR A 183 -4.37 -32.25 6.84
N GLU A 184 -4.29 -32.80 5.62
CA GLU A 184 -3.08 -33.42 5.07
C GLU A 184 -2.29 -32.44 4.19
N THR A 185 -2.95 -31.45 3.56
CA THR A 185 -2.29 -30.48 2.70
C THR A 185 -1.72 -29.32 3.54
N GLU A 186 -0.42 -29.20 3.58
CA GLU A 186 0.26 -28.09 4.24
C GLU A 186 0.49 -26.95 3.25
N ILE A 187 -0.25 -25.84 3.44
CA ILE A 187 -0.15 -24.64 2.60
C ILE A 187 0.85 -23.65 3.22
N GLY A 188 1.91 -23.35 2.48
CA GLY A 188 2.98 -22.44 2.91
C GLY A 188 3.38 -21.43 1.84
N LEU A 189 4.37 -20.61 2.15
CA LEU A 189 5.03 -19.74 1.17
C LEU A 189 6.20 -20.49 0.54
N ILE A 190 6.15 -20.67 -0.77
CA ILE A 190 7.20 -21.30 -1.57
C ILE A 190 8.08 -20.20 -2.14
N ASP A 191 9.39 -20.32 -1.99
CA ASP A 191 10.38 -19.43 -2.58
C ASP A 191 10.63 -19.83 -4.05
N LEU A 192 10.32 -18.90 -4.97
CA LEU A 192 10.55 -19.06 -6.41
C LEU A 192 11.88 -18.47 -6.87
N GLY A 193 12.67 -17.90 -5.95
CA GLY A 193 13.88 -17.13 -6.22
C GLY A 193 13.61 -15.63 -6.40
N ASP A 194 14.67 -14.83 -6.43
CA ASP A 194 14.63 -13.38 -6.64
C ASP A 194 13.65 -12.61 -5.74
N ASN A 195 13.50 -13.02 -4.47
CA ASN A 195 12.54 -12.49 -3.51
C ASN A 195 11.06 -12.62 -3.96
N HIS A 196 10.75 -13.64 -4.76
CA HIS A 196 9.40 -13.97 -5.18
C HIS A 196 8.88 -15.17 -4.40
N TYR A 197 7.83 -14.97 -3.62
CA TYR A 197 7.21 -16.00 -2.79
C TYR A 197 5.73 -16.14 -3.12
N VAL A 198 5.26 -17.36 -3.21
CA VAL A 198 3.86 -17.66 -3.50
C VAL A 198 3.30 -18.67 -2.51
N ARG A 199 2.06 -18.46 -2.08
CA ARG A 199 1.35 -19.40 -1.20
C ARG A 199 0.78 -20.55 -2.00
N ALA A 200 1.22 -21.76 -1.72
CA ALA A 200 0.73 -22.99 -2.34
C ALA A 200 0.98 -24.19 -1.42
N ASP A 201 0.57 -25.37 -1.85
CA ASP A 201 0.95 -26.64 -1.21
C ASP A 201 2.48 -26.76 -1.20
N ILE A 202 3.07 -26.97 -0.03
CA ILE A 202 4.53 -27.03 0.14
C ILE A 202 5.19 -28.20 -0.58
N THR A 203 4.41 -29.21 -1.02
CA THR A 203 4.90 -30.33 -1.84
C THR A 203 5.00 -29.96 -3.33
N ALA A 204 4.43 -28.83 -3.74
CA ALA A 204 4.52 -28.36 -5.13
C ALA A 204 5.94 -27.89 -5.44
N SER A 205 6.45 -28.26 -6.62
CA SER A 205 7.74 -27.74 -7.07
C SER A 205 7.64 -26.31 -7.58
N ALA A 206 8.65 -25.49 -7.31
CA ALA A 206 8.71 -24.10 -7.82
C ALA A 206 8.58 -24.03 -9.36
N GLU A 207 9.19 -24.97 -10.08
CA GLU A 207 9.11 -25.07 -11.54
C GLU A 207 7.68 -25.35 -12.04
N GLY A 208 6.93 -26.19 -11.31
CA GLY A 208 5.54 -26.52 -11.64
C GLY A 208 4.53 -25.37 -11.36
N LEU A 209 4.90 -24.39 -10.54
CA LEU A 209 4.05 -23.22 -10.24
C LEU A 209 4.16 -22.12 -11.30
N VAL A 210 5.30 -22.03 -11.99
CA VAL A 210 5.61 -20.98 -12.98
C VAL A 210 5.21 -21.39 -14.39
N SER A 211 4.93 -22.69 -14.63
CA SER A 211 4.48 -23.21 -15.92
C SER A 211 2.99 -22.96 -16.14
#